data_f9e7df61f7e328c0121753593ea9d87f
#
_entry.id   f9e7df61f7e328c0121753593ea9d87f
#
_cell.length_a   1.000
_cell.length_b   1.000
_cell.length_c   1.000
_cell.angle_alpha   90.00
_cell.angle_beta   90.00
_cell.angle_gamma   90.00
#
_symmetry.space_group_name_H-M   'P 1'
#
loop_
_entity.id
_entity.type
_entity.pdbx_description
1 polymer ?
#
loop_
_entity_poly.entity_id
_entity_poly.type
_entity_poly.pdbx_seq_one_letter_code
_entity_poly.pdbx_strand_id
1 'polypeptide(L)'
;AIMKVLPHRPPFLLVDKILELSDTHIVGMKSITMNEPYFAGHFPGQPVMPGVLQIEAMAQAGGVLVLNTVPDPENYLTFFMKIENAKFKNPVVPGDTLIFKMELLSPIRRGICHMQAVAYSRGRVTTEAEMMAQIVRKDQVKV
;
A
#
# COMPACT_ATOMS: atom_id res chain seq x y z
N ALA A 1 11.56 -3.07 -10.77
CA ALA A 1 11.64 -4.03 -9.66
C ALA A 1 10.27 -4.27 -9.02
N ILE A 2 9.54 -3.21 -8.60
CA ILE A 2 8.22 -3.34 -7.95
C ILE A 2 7.23 -4.10 -8.82
N MET A 3 7.15 -3.79 -10.12
CA MET A 3 6.23 -4.45 -11.05
C MET A 3 6.56 -5.92 -11.34
N LYS A 4 7.73 -6.39 -10.93
CA LYS A 4 8.06 -7.82 -11.00
C LYS A 4 7.47 -8.60 -9.82
N VAL A 5 7.15 -7.90 -8.76
CA VAL A 5 6.63 -8.48 -7.52
C VAL A 5 5.13 -8.27 -7.41
N LEU A 6 4.66 -7.02 -7.57
CA LEU A 6 3.24 -6.69 -7.47
C LEU A 6 2.51 -6.92 -8.79
N PRO A 7 1.27 -7.46 -8.73
CA PRO A 7 0.42 -7.57 -9.91
C PRO A 7 -0.17 -6.24 -10.38
N HIS A 8 -0.19 -5.24 -9.50
CA HIS A 8 -0.76 -3.92 -9.80
C HIS A 8 0.00 -3.20 -10.91
N ARG A 9 -0.71 -2.38 -11.69
CA ARG A 9 -0.15 -1.56 -12.77
C ARG A 9 -0.72 -0.15 -12.72
N PRO A 10 0.01 0.86 -13.25
CA PRO A 10 -0.55 2.19 -13.42
C PRO A 10 -1.88 2.16 -14.19
N PRO A 11 -2.88 2.96 -13.81
CA PRO A 11 -2.84 4.03 -12.82
C PRO A 11 -3.09 3.58 -11.38
N PHE A 12 -3.29 2.29 -11.12
CA PHE A 12 -3.61 1.78 -9.78
C PHE A 12 -2.39 1.36 -8.96
N LEU A 13 -1.21 1.34 -9.54
CA LEU A 13 0.03 1.10 -8.81
C LEU A 13 0.42 2.38 -8.07
N LEU A 14 0.33 2.35 -6.74
CA LEU A 14 0.50 3.52 -5.87
C LEU A 14 1.82 3.50 -5.07
N VAL A 15 2.80 2.72 -5.50
CA VAL A 15 4.12 2.66 -4.88
C VAL A 15 5.16 2.97 -5.93
N ASP A 16 5.88 4.08 -5.75
CA ASP A 16 6.92 4.49 -6.70
C ASP A 16 8.27 3.88 -6.36
N LYS A 17 8.56 3.70 -5.07
CA LYS A 17 9.86 3.23 -4.62
C LYS A 17 9.75 2.52 -3.28
N ILE A 18 10.57 1.49 -3.10
CA ILE A 18 10.79 0.87 -1.80
C ILE A 18 12.09 1.43 -1.24
N LEU A 19 12.02 2.01 -0.06
CA LEU A 19 13.16 2.64 0.62
C LEU A 19 13.88 1.68 1.56
N GLU A 20 13.12 0.82 2.23
CA GLU A 20 13.64 -0.21 3.14
C GLU A 20 12.81 -1.48 3.01
N LEU A 21 13.46 -2.62 3.15
CA LEU A 21 12.81 -3.93 3.16
C LEU A 21 13.59 -4.87 4.09
N SER A 22 12.89 -5.45 5.05
CA SER A 22 13.42 -6.49 5.93
C SER A 22 12.44 -7.67 5.98
N ASP A 23 12.71 -8.66 6.83
CA ASP A 23 11.78 -9.78 7.00
C ASP A 23 10.49 -9.38 7.74
N THR A 24 10.51 -8.23 8.45
CA THR A 24 9.40 -7.82 9.33
C THR A 24 8.81 -6.45 8.99
N HIS A 25 9.48 -5.65 8.17
CA HIS A 25 8.96 -4.33 7.82
C HIS A 25 9.34 -3.91 6.40
N ILE A 26 8.59 -2.94 5.90
CA ILE A 26 8.85 -2.31 4.60
C ILE A 26 8.53 -0.81 4.70
N VAL A 27 9.35 0.01 4.06
CA VAL A 27 9.10 1.44 3.90
C VAL A 27 9.01 1.74 2.41
N GLY A 28 7.90 2.30 2.01
CA GLY A 28 7.63 2.69 0.62
C GLY A 28 7.39 4.17 0.47
N MET A 29 7.41 4.62 -0.77
CA MET A 29 7.25 6.01 -1.13
C MET A 29 6.38 6.16 -2.37
N LYS A 30 5.54 7.20 -2.37
CA LYS A 30 4.86 7.70 -3.55
C LYS A 30 4.99 9.20 -3.65
N SER A 31 5.38 9.70 -4.81
CA SER A 31 5.31 11.12 -5.15
C SER A 31 3.87 11.44 -5.55
N ILE A 32 3.29 12.44 -4.90
CA ILE A 32 1.92 12.87 -5.18
C ILE A 32 1.98 14.06 -6.11
N THR A 33 1.56 13.85 -7.36
CA THR A 33 1.60 14.88 -8.39
C THR A 33 0.19 15.28 -8.81
N MET A 34 0.06 16.44 -9.45
CA MET A 34 -1.21 16.91 -10.02
C MET A 34 -1.71 15.99 -11.15
N ASN A 35 -0.84 15.13 -11.69
CA ASN A 35 -1.18 14.19 -12.76
C ASN A 35 -1.87 12.91 -12.27
N GLU A 36 -2.08 12.76 -10.95
CA GLU A 36 -2.83 11.61 -10.44
C GLU A 36 -4.28 11.68 -10.94
N PRO A 37 -4.81 10.60 -11.53
CA PRO A 37 -6.13 10.66 -12.17
C PRO A 37 -7.30 10.94 -11.21
N TYR A 38 -7.16 10.61 -9.93
CA TYR A 38 -8.23 10.83 -8.96
C TYR A 38 -8.44 12.30 -8.58
N PHE A 39 -7.48 13.18 -8.81
CA PHE A 39 -7.62 14.59 -8.44
C PHE A 39 -8.64 15.35 -9.28
N ALA A 40 -8.95 14.86 -10.47
CA ALA A 40 -9.98 15.48 -11.30
C ALA A 40 -11.37 15.46 -10.63
N GLY A 41 -11.64 14.43 -9.83
CA GLY A 41 -12.91 14.26 -9.15
C GLY A 41 -12.88 14.45 -7.64
N HIS A 42 -11.71 14.49 -7.04
CA HIS A 42 -11.59 14.51 -5.57
C HIS A 42 -10.61 15.61 -5.09
N PHE A 43 -10.94 16.86 -5.13
CA PHE A 43 -12.19 17.44 -5.58
C PHE A 43 -11.89 18.53 -6.59
N PRO A 44 -12.80 18.88 -7.51
CA PRO A 44 -12.58 19.96 -8.46
C PRO A 44 -12.17 21.25 -7.75
N GLY A 45 -11.01 21.82 -8.10
CA GLY A 45 -10.47 23.01 -7.47
C GLY A 45 -9.80 22.83 -6.10
N GLN A 46 -9.96 21.66 -5.47
CA GLN A 46 -9.32 21.33 -4.19
C GLN A 46 -8.84 19.88 -4.20
N PRO A 47 -7.71 19.60 -4.84
CA PRO A 47 -7.23 18.23 -4.95
C PRO A 47 -6.72 17.70 -3.61
N VAL A 48 -7.29 16.57 -3.18
CA VAL A 48 -6.90 15.85 -1.96
C VAL A 48 -6.85 14.36 -2.31
N MET A 49 -5.77 13.69 -1.94
CA MET A 49 -5.69 12.24 -2.14
C MET A 49 -6.73 11.54 -1.27
N PRO A 50 -7.61 10.71 -1.86
CA PRO A 50 -8.57 9.95 -1.07
C PRO A 50 -7.86 9.13 0.00
N GLY A 51 -8.35 9.22 1.26
CA GLY A 51 -7.74 8.49 2.37
C GLY A 51 -7.70 6.98 2.14
N VAL A 52 -8.75 6.45 1.51
CA VAL A 52 -8.80 5.01 1.20
C VAL A 52 -7.72 4.60 0.20
N LEU A 53 -7.24 5.51 -0.65
CA LEU A 53 -6.12 5.23 -1.55
C LEU A 53 -4.77 5.30 -0.83
N GLN A 54 -4.65 6.05 0.26
CA GLN A 54 -3.48 5.96 1.12
C GLN A 54 -3.39 4.56 1.75
N ILE A 55 -4.51 4.03 2.21
CA ILE A 55 -4.57 2.65 2.73
C ILE A 55 -4.19 1.65 1.63
N GLU A 56 -4.70 1.85 0.40
CA GLU A 56 -4.33 0.99 -0.73
C GLU A 56 -2.83 1.04 -1.03
N ALA A 57 -2.23 2.23 -1.02
CA ALA A 57 -0.78 2.37 -1.23
C ALA A 57 0.01 1.61 -0.16
N MET A 58 -0.39 1.73 1.10
CA MET A 58 0.22 0.99 2.20
C MET A 58 0.06 -0.52 2.03
N ALA A 59 -1.13 -0.96 1.62
CA ALA A 59 -1.39 -2.38 1.36
C ALA A 59 -0.53 -2.92 0.22
N GLN A 60 -0.33 -2.14 -0.83
CA GLN A 60 0.56 -2.53 -1.93
C GLN A 60 2.00 -2.70 -1.44
N ALA A 61 2.51 -1.77 -0.63
CA ALA A 61 3.82 -1.92 -0.03
C ALA A 61 3.91 -3.17 0.85
N GLY A 62 2.89 -3.41 1.67
CA GLY A 62 2.78 -4.64 2.45
C GLY A 62 2.76 -5.89 1.58
N GLY A 63 2.11 -5.80 0.42
CA GLY A 63 2.10 -6.86 -0.59
C GLY A 63 3.51 -7.20 -1.09
N VAL A 64 4.35 -6.19 -1.28
CA VAL A 64 5.77 -6.41 -1.65
C VAL A 64 6.47 -7.22 -0.57
N LEU A 65 6.26 -6.88 0.70
CA LEU A 65 6.85 -7.61 1.82
C LEU A 65 6.44 -9.09 1.81
N VAL A 66 5.16 -9.36 1.66
CA VAL A 66 4.63 -10.75 1.68
C VAL A 66 5.05 -11.52 0.43
N LEU A 67 4.93 -10.92 -0.75
CA LEU A 67 5.28 -11.56 -2.02
C LEU A 67 6.79 -11.81 -2.14
N ASN A 68 7.60 -11.05 -1.42
CA ASN A 68 9.03 -11.30 -1.37
C ASN A 68 9.40 -12.59 -0.63
N THR A 69 8.45 -13.22 0.07
CA THR A 69 8.66 -14.49 0.78
C THR A 69 8.42 -15.71 -0.09
N VAL A 70 7.90 -15.55 -1.29
CA VAL A 70 7.64 -16.67 -2.23
C VAL A 70 8.59 -16.61 -3.42
N PRO A 71 8.93 -17.77 -4.03
CA PRO A 71 9.88 -17.81 -5.15
C PRO A 71 9.27 -17.31 -6.48
N ASP A 72 7.94 -17.30 -6.60
CA ASP A 72 7.20 -17.03 -7.82
C ASP A 72 6.08 -15.99 -7.61
N PRO A 73 6.41 -14.75 -7.19
CA PRO A 73 5.40 -13.73 -6.87
C PRO A 73 4.45 -13.42 -8.04
N GLU A 74 4.90 -13.60 -9.27
CA GLU A 74 4.11 -13.38 -10.49
C GLU A 74 2.87 -14.30 -10.58
N ASN A 75 2.85 -15.38 -9.82
CA ASN A 75 1.74 -16.34 -9.80
C ASN A 75 0.72 -16.09 -8.70
N TYR A 76 0.82 -14.94 -8.00
CA TYR A 76 -0.05 -14.59 -6.88
C TYR A 76 -0.80 -13.29 -7.12
N LEU A 77 -1.97 -13.17 -6.48
CA LEU A 77 -2.72 -11.93 -6.30
C LEU A 77 -2.79 -11.62 -4.81
N THR A 78 -3.04 -10.36 -4.51
CA THR A 78 -3.18 -9.89 -3.12
C THR A 78 -4.60 -9.41 -2.87
N PHE A 79 -5.18 -9.80 -1.74
CA PHE A 79 -6.52 -9.43 -1.34
C PHE A 79 -6.54 -8.92 0.10
N PHE A 80 -7.27 -7.84 0.35
CA PHE A 80 -7.61 -7.44 1.70
C PHE A 80 -8.52 -8.49 2.35
N MET A 81 -8.25 -8.78 3.61
CA MET A 81 -9.15 -9.55 4.46
C MET A 81 -9.86 -8.64 5.45
N LYS A 82 -9.18 -7.63 5.97
CA LYS A 82 -9.68 -6.83 7.07
C LYS A 82 -8.87 -5.55 7.20
N ILE A 83 -9.54 -4.45 7.52
CA ILE A 83 -8.93 -3.18 7.88
C ILE A 83 -9.55 -2.75 9.21
N GLU A 84 -8.71 -2.43 10.19
CA GLU A 84 -9.14 -2.02 11.53
C GLU A 84 -8.45 -0.72 11.94
N ASN A 85 -9.13 0.04 12.81
CA ASN A 85 -8.57 1.23 13.44
C ASN A 85 -7.98 2.23 12.43
N ALA A 86 -8.63 2.36 11.27
CA ALA A 86 -8.22 3.31 10.27
C ALA A 86 -8.51 4.74 10.72
N LYS A 87 -7.48 5.59 10.71
CA LYS A 87 -7.58 6.99 11.10
C LYS A 87 -6.92 7.87 10.05
N PHE A 88 -7.63 8.90 9.63
CA PHE A 88 -7.18 9.86 8.64
C PHE A 88 -6.92 11.19 9.36
N LYS A 89 -5.66 11.52 9.58
CA LYS A 89 -5.26 12.62 10.47
C LYS A 89 -4.92 13.92 9.77
N ASN A 90 -4.30 13.82 8.60
CA ASN A 90 -3.88 14.99 7.83
C ASN A 90 -4.07 14.72 6.33
N PRO A 91 -4.49 15.74 5.56
CA PRO A 91 -4.67 15.58 4.11
C PRO A 91 -3.33 15.42 3.39
N VAL A 92 -3.38 14.74 2.25
CA VAL A 92 -2.27 14.62 1.30
C VAL A 92 -2.70 15.30 0.01
N VAL A 93 -1.86 16.22 -0.46
CA VAL A 93 -2.17 17.10 -1.59
C VAL A 93 -1.05 17.02 -2.64
N PRO A 94 -1.31 17.49 -3.89
CA PRO A 94 -0.27 17.52 -4.91
C PRO A 94 0.97 18.29 -4.43
N GLY A 95 2.15 17.75 -4.73
CA GLY A 95 3.43 18.25 -4.28
C GLY A 95 3.97 17.54 -3.04
N ASP A 96 3.13 16.76 -2.37
CA ASP A 96 3.57 15.98 -1.21
C ASP A 96 4.36 14.75 -1.65
N THR A 97 5.24 14.30 -0.76
CA THR A 97 5.86 12.98 -0.84
C THR A 97 5.27 12.15 0.29
N LEU A 98 4.58 11.06 -0.08
CA LEU A 98 3.98 10.16 0.89
C LEU A 98 4.97 9.05 1.21
N ILE A 99 5.32 8.93 2.47
CA ILE A 99 6.17 7.84 2.99
C ILE A 99 5.29 6.96 3.85
N PHE A 100 5.35 5.64 3.65
CA PHE A 100 4.54 4.72 4.45
C PHE A 100 5.39 3.57 4.95
N LYS A 101 5.17 3.25 6.22
CA LYS A 101 5.83 2.16 6.91
C LYS A 101 4.81 1.09 7.27
N MET A 102 5.12 -0.15 6.91
CA MET A 102 4.34 -1.32 7.26
C MET A 102 5.20 -2.22 8.14
N GLU A 103 4.64 -2.71 9.22
CA GLU A 103 5.34 -3.56 10.17
C GLU A 103 4.47 -4.77 10.54
N LEU A 104 5.04 -5.97 10.45
CA LEU A 104 4.34 -7.17 10.82
C LEU A 104 4.04 -7.18 12.31
N LEU A 105 2.78 -7.45 12.68
CA LEU A 105 2.35 -7.64 14.06
C LEU A 105 2.49 -9.10 14.51
N SER A 106 2.58 -10.01 13.54
CA SER A 106 2.76 -11.44 13.76
C SER A 106 3.45 -12.07 12.56
N PRO A 107 4.04 -13.27 12.69
CA PRO A 107 4.66 -13.93 11.53
C PRO A 107 3.65 -14.21 10.42
N ILE A 108 4.12 -14.14 9.17
CA ILE A 108 3.32 -14.49 8.01
C ILE A 108 3.03 -15.99 8.06
N ARG A 109 1.76 -16.39 7.91
CA ARG A 109 1.33 -17.79 7.91
C ARG A 109 0.32 -18.03 6.81
N ARG A 110 0.56 -19.04 5.98
CA ARG A 110 -0.34 -19.45 4.88
C ARG A 110 -0.67 -18.30 3.94
N GLY A 111 0.31 -17.41 3.69
CA GLY A 111 0.13 -16.23 2.85
C GLY A 111 -0.68 -15.11 3.51
N ILE A 112 -1.04 -15.25 4.79
CA ILE A 112 -1.79 -14.24 5.54
C ILE A 112 -0.81 -13.38 6.34
N CYS A 113 -0.91 -12.05 6.21
CA CYS A 113 -0.13 -11.09 6.98
C CYS A 113 -1.05 -10.15 7.77
N HIS A 114 -0.58 -9.78 8.96
CA HIS A 114 -1.22 -8.79 9.82
C HIS A 114 -0.21 -7.69 10.09
N MET A 115 -0.51 -6.47 9.71
CA MET A 115 0.43 -5.35 9.71
C MET A 115 -0.14 -4.11 10.37
N GLN A 116 0.73 -3.36 11.05
CA GLN A 116 0.50 -1.98 11.41
C GLN A 116 1.02 -1.10 10.28
N ALA A 117 0.19 -0.16 9.83
CA ALA A 117 0.51 0.73 8.73
C ALA A 117 0.44 2.19 9.17
N VAL A 118 1.45 2.97 8.83
CA VAL A 118 1.48 4.41 9.11
C VAL A 118 2.02 5.14 7.88
N ALA A 119 1.31 6.16 7.43
CA ALA A 119 1.74 7.04 6.36
C ALA A 119 2.09 8.43 6.89
N TYR A 120 3.09 9.03 6.29
CA TYR A 120 3.62 10.34 6.68
C TYR A 120 3.75 11.24 5.46
N SER A 121 3.49 12.52 5.66
CA SER A 121 3.84 13.58 4.71
C SER A 121 4.16 14.86 5.48
N ARG A 122 5.17 15.59 5.03
CA ARG A 122 5.59 16.84 5.67
C ARG A 122 5.87 16.70 7.17
N GLY A 123 6.46 15.55 7.58
CA GLY A 123 6.80 15.27 8.98
C GLY A 123 5.62 14.99 9.89
N ARG A 124 4.42 14.77 9.33
CA ARG A 124 3.21 14.46 10.11
C ARG A 124 2.57 13.17 9.65
N VAL A 125 1.95 12.46 10.58
CA VAL A 125 1.14 11.27 10.27
C VAL A 125 -0.08 11.72 9.47
N THR A 126 -0.29 11.13 8.31
CA THR A 126 -1.46 11.39 7.48
C THR A 126 -2.55 10.35 7.67
N THR A 127 -2.16 9.08 7.76
CA THR A 127 -3.09 7.97 7.90
C THR A 127 -2.42 6.86 8.70
N GLU A 128 -3.20 6.16 9.52
CA GLU A 128 -2.75 4.94 10.18
C GLU A 128 -3.86 3.90 10.16
N ALA A 129 -3.49 2.62 10.12
CA ALA A 129 -4.44 1.51 10.14
C ALA A 129 -3.74 0.21 10.52
N GLU A 130 -4.52 -0.74 11.03
CA GLU A 130 -4.13 -2.14 11.03
C GLU A 130 -4.79 -2.82 9.85
N MET A 131 -4.09 -3.70 9.19
CA MET A 131 -4.64 -4.42 8.05
C MET A 131 -4.19 -5.87 8.01
N MET A 132 -5.11 -6.69 7.53
CA MET A 132 -4.88 -8.09 7.21
C MET A 132 -5.05 -8.29 5.72
N ALA A 133 -4.10 -8.96 5.10
CA ALA A 133 -4.14 -9.27 3.69
C ALA A 133 -3.67 -10.70 3.47
N GLN A 134 -4.02 -11.25 2.30
CA GLN A 134 -3.64 -12.60 1.90
C GLN A 134 -3.13 -12.59 0.47
N ILE A 135 -2.08 -13.34 0.22
CA ILE A 135 -1.67 -13.68 -1.14
C ILE A 135 -2.30 -15.01 -1.52
N VAL A 136 -2.83 -15.09 -2.73
CA VAL A 136 -3.51 -16.28 -3.25
C VAL A 136 -2.98 -16.58 -4.64
N ARG A 137 -2.70 -17.85 -4.93
CA ARG A 137 -2.28 -18.26 -6.28
C ARG A 137 -3.37 -17.92 -7.30
N LYS A 138 -2.97 -17.40 -8.45
CA LYS A 138 -3.89 -17.00 -9.52
C LYS A 138 -4.79 -18.14 -9.97
N ASP A 139 -4.27 -19.37 -10.01
CA ASP A 139 -5.01 -20.57 -10.41
C ASP A 139 -6.07 -20.99 -9.40
N GLN A 140 -6.03 -20.47 -8.18
CA GLN A 140 -6.99 -20.77 -7.11
C GLN A 140 -8.04 -19.67 -6.93
N VAL A 141 -7.93 -18.57 -7.68
CA VAL A 141 -8.91 -17.49 -7.62
C VAL A 141 -10.13 -17.87 -8.45
N LYS A 142 -11.28 -17.98 -7.79
CA LYS A 142 -12.58 -18.22 -8.46
C LYS A 142 -13.32 -16.91 -8.61
N VAL A 143 -13.70 -16.61 -9.83
CA VAL A 143 -14.47 -15.41 -10.17
C VAL A 143 -15.95 -15.78 -10.29
#